data_44c3321ea0e6c482ffd8ceb979a0eed3
#
_entry.id   44c3321ea0e6c482ffd8ceb979a0eed3
#
_cell.length_a   1.000
_cell.length_b   1.000
_cell.length_c   1.000
_cell.angle_alpha   90.00
_cell.angle_beta   90.00
_cell.angle_gamma   90.00
#
_symmetry.space_group_name_H-M   'P 1'
#
loop_
_entity.id
_entity.type
_entity.pdbx_description
1 polymer ?
#
loop_
_entity_poly.entity_id
_entity_poly.type
_entity_poly.pdbx_seq_one_letter_code
_entity_poly.pdbx_strand_id
1 'polypeptide(L)'
;MDEQEIFNQIRELQKQRTLLSEQDTVLVNKINALRDKIALKNIKKGYYTDNHGLFCRVYDIKESTISVYELDTSNPYIVEEVYPYYKAFNDTYCRECTKEEYDRALDCIIKHFKD
;
A
#
# COMPACT_ATOMS: atom_id res chain seq x y z
N MET A 1 -43.19 6.87 25.84
CA MET A 1 -42.65 7.52 24.64
C MET A 1 -43.64 7.39 23.52
N ASP A 2 -44.03 8.48 22.89
CA ASP A 2 -44.89 8.40 21.72
C ASP A 2 -44.06 8.18 20.43
N GLU A 3 -44.74 7.92 19.34
CA GLU A 3 -44.09 7.68 18.05
C GLU A 3 -43.23 8.86 17.59
N GLN A 4 -43.69 10.08 17.83
CA GLN A 4 -43.00 11.31 17.41
C GLN A 4 -41.65 11.44 18.14
N GLU A 5 -41.61 11.13 19.43
CA GLU A 5 -40.36 11.15 20.20
C GLU A 5 -39.38 10.11 19.69
N ILE A 6 -39.87 8.92 19.35
CA ILE A 6 -39.04 7.84 18.79
C ILE A 6 -38.45 8.27 17.46
N PHE A 7 -39.23 8.84 16.55
CA PHE A 7 -38.75 9.33 15.26
C PHE A 7 -37.72 10.45 15.41
N ASN A 8 -37.95 11.36 16.37
CA ASN A 8 -37.01 12.45 16.66
C ASN A 8 -35.67 11.91 17.14
N GLN A 9 -35.66 10.90 17.99
CA GLN A 9 -34.42 10.24 18.46
C GLN A 9 -33.67 9.54 17.32
N ILE A 10 -34.40 8.85 16.45
CA ILE A 10 -33.83 8.18 15.30
C ILE A 10 -33.14 9.21 14.37
N ARG A 11 -33.80 10.33 14.08
CA ARG A 11 -33.23 11.41 13.25
C ARG A 11 -31.95 11.96 13.85
N GLU A 12 -31.96 12.18 15.18
CA GLU A 12 -30.78 12.70 15.88
C GLU A 12 -29.59 11.72 15.80
N LEU A 13 -29.86 10.43 16.01
CA LEU A 13 -28.83 9.39 15.88
C LEU A 13 -28.29 9.30 14.46
N GLN A 14 -29.15 9.43 13.46
CA GLN A 14 -28.74 9.44 12.06
C GLN A 14 -27.82 10.63 11.74
N LYS A 15 -28.14 11.82 12.28
CA LYS A 15 -27.28 13.01 12.12
C LYS A 15 -25.91 12.79 12.75
N GLN A 16 -25.86 12.23 13.95
CA GLN A 16 -24.62 11.93 14.65
C GLN A 16 -23.76 10.94 13.85
N ARG A 17 -24.40 9.91 13.29
CA ARG A 17 -23.72 8.91 12.45
C ARG A 17 -23.12 9.55 11.20
N THR A 18 -23.85 10.45 10.53
CA THR A 18 -23.36 11.17 9.35
C THR A 18 -22.17 12.05 9.71
N LEU A 19 -22.22 12.78 10.82
CA LEU A 19 -21.10 13.60 11.29
C LEU A 19 -19.86 12.76 11.59
N LEU A 20 -20.02 11.62 12.25
CA LEU A 20 -18.91 10.70 12.54
C LEU A 20 -18.30 10.16 11.25
N SER A 21 -19.13 9.81 10.27
CA SER A 21 -18.67 9.34 8.96
C SER A 21 -17.86 10.43 8.22
N GLU A 22 -18.32 11.68 8.23
CA GLU A 22 -17.60 12.82 7.64
C GLU A 22 -16.27 13.07 8.35
N GLN A 23 -16.23 13.03 9.67
CA GLN A 23 -15.02 13.17 10.47
C GLN A 23 -14.02 12.05 10.16
N ASP A 24 -14.49 10.82 10.03
CA ASP A 24 -13.67 9.67 9.68
C ASP A 24 -13.02 9.86 8.30
N THR A 25 -13.78 10.33 7.30
CA THR A 25 -13.27 10.63 5.97
C THR A 25 -12.17 11.69 6.02
N VAL A 26 -12.35 12.76 6.79
CA VAL A 26 -11.34 13.81 6.97
C VAL A 26 -10.07 13.23 7.60
N LEU A 27 -10.20 12.38 8.62
CA LEU A 27 -9.06 11.74 9.28
C LEU A 27 -8.31 10.81 8.33
N VAL A 28 -9.02 10.01 7.55
CA VAL A 28 -8.43 9.12 6.54
C VAL A 28 -7.65 9.93 5.52
N ASN A 29 -8.20 11.04 5.04
CA ASN A 29 -7.52 11.92 4.08
C ASN A 29 -6.26 12.55 4.69
N LYS A 30 -6.29 12.95 5.96
CA LYS A 30 -5.12 13.47 6.67
C LYS A 30 -4.02 12.42 6.82
N ILE A 31 -4.40 11.19 7.17
CA ILE A 31 -3.46 10.07 7.30
C ILE A 31 -2.80 9.79 5.95
N ASN A 32 -3.58 9.76 4.87
CA ASN A 32 -3.04 9.53 3.53
C ASN A 32 -2.09 10.65 3.10
N ALA A 33 -2.42 11.91 3.40
CA ALA A 33 -1.54 13.05 3.11
C ALA A 33 -0.22 12.96 3.88
N LEU A 34 -0.25 12.51 5.14
CA LEU A 34 0.96 12.29 5.94
C LEU A 34 1.79 11.13 5.39
N ARG A 35 1.15 10.05 5.00
CA ARG A 35 1.82 8.91 4.36
C ARG A 35 2.53 9.34 3.08
N ASP A 36 1.89 10.17 2.25
CA ASP A 36 2.49 10.71 1.04
C ASP A 36 3.74 11.55 1.34
N LYS A 37 3.75 12.27 2.47
CA LYS A 37 4.90 13.07 2.90
C LYS A 37 6.08 12.22 3.37
N ILE A 38 5.82 11.08 4.02
CA ILE A 38 6.87 10.17 4.49
C ILE A 38 7.17 9.06 3.50
N ALA A 39 6.39 8.95 2.42
CA ALA A 39 6.64 8.01 1.34
C ALA A 39 7.97 8.30 0.67
N LEU A 40 8.47 7.32 -0.08
CA LEU A 40 9.73 7.42 -0.78
C LEU A 40 9.70 8.59 -1.78
N LYS A 41 10.30 9.72 -1.39
CA LYS A 41 10.28 10.95 -2.21
C LYS A 41 11.17 10.84 -3.44
N ASN A 42 12.26 10.09 -3.32
CA ASN A 42 13.25 9.93 -4.38
C ASN A 42 13.43 8.45 -4.68
N ILE A 43 12.49 7.88 -5.42
CA ILE A 43 12.59 6.50 -5.84
C ILE A 43 13.73 6.40 -6.86
N LYS A 44 14.67 5.49 -6.60
CA LYS A 44 15.83 5.24 -7.45
C LYS A 44 15.91 3.75 -7.78
N LYS A 45 16.69 3.40 -8.76
CA LYS A 45 16.98 1.99 -9.06
C LYS A 45 17.57 1.31 -7.82
N GLY A 46 17.04 0.17 -7.45
CA GLY A 46 17.43 -0.55 -6.25
C GLY A 46 16.38 -1.56 -5.81
N TYR A 47 16.42 -1.91 -4.54
CA TYR A 47 15.60 -2.98 -3.96
C TYR A 47 14.67 -2.41 -2.91
N TYR A 48 13.41 -2.91 -2.90
CA TYR A 48 12.37 -2.42 -2.01
C TYR A 48 11.52 -3.57 -1.50
N THR A 49 10.86 -3.38 -0.37
CA THR A 49 9.97 -4.38 0.24
C THR A 49 8.76 -3.71 0.90
N ASP A 50 7.68 -4.47 1.03
CA ASP A 50 6.49 -4.07 1.78
C ASP A 50 6.51 -4.57 3.23
N ASN A 51 7.54 -5.32 3.63
CA ASN A 51 7.66 -6.02 4.92
C ASN A 51 6.63 -7.15 5.14
N HIS A 52 5.92 -7.55 4.11
CA HIS A 52 4.88 -8.58 4.16
C HIS A 52 5.09 -9.70 3.13
N GLY A 53 6.32 -9.86 2.67
CA GLY A 53 6.68 -10.91 1.72
C GLY A 53 6.84 -10.47 0.28
N LEU A 54 6.54 -9.21 -0.04
CA LEU A 54 6.83 -8.64 -1.34
C LEU A 54 8.21 -8.00 -1.37
N PHE A 55 8.94 -8.28 -2.44
CA PHE A 55 10.24 -7.68 -2.72
C PHE A 55 10.28 -7.30 -4.19
N CYS A 56 10.97 -6.23 -4.52
CA CYS A 56 11.15 -5.85 -5.90
C CYS A 56 12.53 -5.28 -6.17
N ARG A 57 12.93 -5.36 -7.43
CA ARG A 57 14.09 -4.66 -7.97
C ARG A 57 13.58 -3.64 -8.99
N VAL A 58 13.79 -2.36 -8.71
CA VAL A 58 13.49 -1.28 -9.65
C VAL A 58 14.64 -1.23 -10.68
N TYR A 59 14.35 -1.53 -11.92
CA TYR A 59 15.38 -1.54 -12.99
C TYR A 59 15.24 -0.40 -13.97
N ASP A 60 14.08 0.27 -14.04
CA ASP A 60 13.90 1.41 -14.93
C ASP A 60 12.91 2.41 -14.33
N ILE A 61 13.22 3.69 -14.46
CA ILE A 61 12.37 4.80 -14.00
C ILE A 61 12.27 5.80 -15.14
N LYS A 62 11.01 6.03 -15.60
CA LYS A 62 10.69 7.02 -16.64
C LYS A 62 9.72 8.01 -16.04
N GLU A 63 9.87 9.30 -16.33
CA GLU A 63 9.00 10.39 -15.83
C GLU A 63 8.26 10.05 -14.50
N SER A 64 7.12 9.32 -14.59
CA SER A 64 6.34 8.89 -13.42
C SER A 64 6.16 7.38 -13.33
N THR A 65 6.60 6.61 -14.34
CA THR A 65 6.46 5.14 -14.35
C THR A 65 7.67 4.46 -13.74
N ILE A 66 7.43 3.36 -13.05
CA ILE A 66 8.47 2.59 -12.36
C ILE A 66 8.34 1.13 -12.80
N SER A 67 9.38 0.62 -13.43
CA SER A 67 9.43 -0.77 -13.92
C SER A 67 10.23 -1.62 -12.94
N VAL A 68 9.66 -2.74 -12.51
CA VAL A 68 10.24 -3.59 -11.47
C VAL A 68 10.14 -5.07 -11.83
N TYR A 69 11.04 -5.87 -11.25
CA TYR A 69 10.84 -7.31 -11.07
C TYR A 69 10.32 -7.54 -9.66
N GLU A 70 9.12 -8.10 -9.56
CA GLU A 70 8.42 -8.28 -8.29
C GLU A 70 8.41 -9.74 -7.88
N LEU A 71 8.72 -9.98 -6.60
CA LEU A 71 8.74 -11.30 -5.98
C LEU A 71 7.72 -11.33 -4.86
N ASP A 72 6.93 -12.40 -4.78
CA ASP A 72 6.07 -12.66 -3.63
C ASP A 72 6.45 -13.98 -2.99
N THR A 73 6.94 -13.93 -1.75
CA THR A 73 7.34 -15.13 -1.00
C THR A 73 6.16 -15.84 -0.35
N SER A 74 5.05 -15.13 -0.12
CA SER A 74 3.83 -15.71 0.47
C SER A 74 3.03 -16.54 -0.54
N ASN A 75 2.98 -16.06 -1.77
CA ASN A 75 2.38 -16.77 -2.90
C ASN A 75 3.42 -16.81 -4.01
N PRO A 76 4.31 -17.82 -4.01
CA PRO A 76 5.56 -17.75 -4.78
C PRO A 76 5.36 -17.44 -6.26
N TYR A 77 5.74 -16.23 -6.66
CA TYR A 77 5.78 -15.83 -8.06
C TYR A 77 6.88 -14.82 -8.31
N ILE A 78 7.28 -14.73 -9.56
CA ILE A 78 8.19 -13.70 -10.07
C ILE A 78 7.48 -13.09 -11.28
N VAL A 79 7.31 -11.77 -11.29
CA VAL A 79 6.63 -11.08 -12.37
C VAL A 79 7.32 -9.75 -12.67
N GLU A 80 7.27 -9.35 -13.94
CA GLU A 80 7.67 -8.01 -14.35
C GLU A 80 6.43 -7.11 -14.28
N GLU A 81 6.53 -6.01 -13.55
CA GLU A 81 5.41 -5.12 -13.29
C GLU A 81 5.80 -3.67 -13.59
N VAL A 82 4.82 -2.87 -14.02
CA VAL A 82 5.00 -1.43 -14.24
C VAL A 82 4.01 -0.67 -13.38
N TYR A 83 4.51 0.15 -12.48
CA TYR A 83 3.70 1.06 -11.67
C TYR A 83 3.51 2.36 -12.44
N PRO A 84 2.26 2.77 -12.69
CA PRO A 84 1.98 3.90 -13.59
C PRO A 84 2.33 5.27 -12.99
N TYR A 85 2.54 5.36 -11.69
CA TYR A 85 2.92 6.59 -11.00
C TYR A 85 3.51 6.27 -9.62
N TYR A 86 4.26 7.23 -9.08
CA TYR A 86 5.00 7.05 -7.82
C TYR A 86 4.11 6.68 -6.63
N LYS A 87 2.91 7.22 -6.57
CA LYS A 87 1.98 6.89 -5.49
C LYS A 87 1.60 5.42 -5.48
N ALA A 88 1.35 4.82 -6.65
CA ALA A 88 1.03 3.40 -6.76
C ALA A 88 2.17 2.53 -6.22
N PHE A 89 3.41 2.90 -6.53
CA PHE A 89 4.58 2.23 -6.00
C PHE A 89 4.71 2.41 -4.48
N ASN A 90 4.56 3.64 -3.99
CA ASN A 90 4.67 3.96 -2.56
C ASN A 90 3.55 3.32 -1.74
N ASP A 91 2.37 3.10 -2.29
CA ASP A 91 1.27 2.41 -1.62
C ASP A 91 1.58 0.92 -1.41
N THR A 92 2.43 0.34 -2.24
CA THR A 92 2.83 -1.07 -2.16
C THR A 92 4.12 -1.25 -1.36
N TYR A 93 5.14 -0.46 -1.62
CA TYR A 93 6.47 -0.61 -1.02
C TYR A 93 6.75 0.50 -0.03
N CYS A 94 7.12 0.14 1.20
CA CYS A 94 7.27 1.10 2.31
C CYS A 94 8.73 1.43 2.65
N ARG A 95 9.70 0.63 2.20
CA ARG A 95 11.11 0.90 2.48
C ARG A 95 12.05 0.29 1.44
N GLU A 96 13.26 0.83 1.39
CA GLU A 96 14.35 0.18 0.67
C GLU A 96 14.78 -1.08 1.45
N CYS A 97 15.16 -2.11 0.73
CA CYS A 97 15.79 -3.29 1.32
C CYS A 97 17.17 -3.51 0.70
N THR A 98 17.94 -4.43 1.26
CA THR A 98 19.26 -4.76 0.75
C THR A 98 19.16 -5.75 -0.41
N LYS A 99 20.21 -5.80 -1.23
CA LYS A 99 20.34 -6.81 -2.28
C LYS A 99 20.28 -8.22 -1.69
N GLU A 100 20.89 -8.41 -0.52
CA GLU A 100 20.90 -9.68 0.19
C GLU A 100 19.50 -10.13 0.60
N GLU A 101 18.66 -9.21 1.07
CA GLU A 101 17.25 -9.51 1.40
C GLU A 101 16.47 -9.95 0.15
N TYR A 102 16.67 -9.24 -0.96
CA TYR A 102 16.05 -9.57 -2.24
C TYR A 102 16.53 -10.94 -2.75
N ASP A 103 17.83 -11.19 -2.71
CA ASP A 103 18.44 -12.45 -3.19
C ASP A 103 17.94 -13.63 -2.36
N ARG A 104 17.78 -13.48 -1.05
CA ARG A 104 17.18 -14.53 -0.18
C ARG A 104 15.74 -14.83 -0.57
N ALA A 105 14.96 -13.81 -0.83
CA ALA A 105 13.57 -13.96 -1.28
C ALA A 105 13.53 -14.70 -2.63
N LEU A 106 14.39 -14.33 -3.55
CA LEU A 106 14.52 -14.98 -4.85
C LEU A 106 14.89 -16.46 -4.69
N ASP A 107 15.86 -16.78 -3.84
CA ASP A 107 16.28 -18.16 -3.55
C ASP A 107 15.14 -18.99 -2.97
N CYS A 108 14.34 -18.42 -2.08
CA CYS A 108 13.16 -19.08 -1.52
C CYS A 108 12.16 -19.46 -2.62
N ILE A 109 11.92 -18.58 -3.56
CA ILE A 109 11.00 -18.81 -4.67
C ILE A 109 11.55 -19.88 -5.61
N ILE A 110 12.84 -19.80 -5.96
CA ILE A 110 13.52 -20.78 -6.83
C ILE A 110 13.46 -22.18 -6.21
N LYS A 111 13.74 -22.30 -4.91
CA LYS A 111 13.66 -23.58 -4.17
C LYS A 111 12.24 -24.14 -4.19
N HIS A 112 11.23 -23.30 -4.05
CA HIS A 112 9.83 -23.72 -4.08
C HIS A 112 9.48 -24.38 -5.43
N PHE A 113 9.97 -23.85 -6.54
CA PHE A 113 9.68 -24.39 -7.86
C PHE A 113 10.54 -25.61 -8.22
N LYS A 114 11.66 -25.83 -7.52
CA LYS A 114 12.53 -26.99 -7.75
C LYS A 114 12.09 -28.22 -6.97
N ASP A 115 11.40 -28.03 -5.88
CA ASP A 115 10.86 -29.09 -5.03
C ASP A 115 9.46 -29.52 -5.52
#